data_619a0e882013f568d7c32200b2d0138c
#
_entry.id   619a0e882013f568d7c32200b2d0138c
#
_cell.length_a   1.000
_cell.length_b   1.000
_cell.length_c   1.000
_cell.angle_alpha   90.00
_cell.angle_beta   90.00
_cell.angle_gamma   90.00
#
_symmetry.space_group_name_H-M   'P 1'
#
loop_
_entity.id
_entity.type
_entity.pdbx_description
1 polymer ?
#
loop_
_entity_poly.entity_id
_entity_poly.type
_entity_poly.pdbx_seq_one_letter_code
_entity_poly.pdbx_strand_id
1 'polypeptide(L)'
;MFLNAFALIEFFKAVLRLIFCPNVAELRPFTIQDESARYWGRRLSWLSSLIGYGLIVAVPIISNQVNVQIGALANVIIMLCMTVWALYLIFRNKKEITQHLLNFAEHSLAFFSLFIRAFALVWHWLASAYFIVLFFFSLFDPGNSLKFMMGATVRSLAIIGIAAFVSGMFSRWLAKTITLSPHTQRNYPELQKRLNGWLSAALKTARILTVCVAVMLLLSAWGLFDFWNWLQNGAGQKTVDILIRIALILFFSAVGWTVLASLIENRLASDIHGRPLPSARTRTLLTLFRNALAVIISTITIMIVLSEIGVNIAPLLAGAGALGLAISFGSQTLVKDIITGVFIQFENGMNTGDLVTIGPLTGTVERMSIRSVGVRQDTGAYHIIPWSSITTFANFVRGIGSVVANYDVDRHEDADKANQALKDAVTELMENEEIRGLIIGEPNFAGIVGLSNTAFTLRVSFTTLPLKQWTVRFALDSQVKKHFDLAGVRAPVQTYQVLPAPGATPAEPLPPGEPTL
;
A
#
# COMPACT_ATOMS: atom_id res chain seq x y z
N MET A 1 -5.60 -48.19 -54.41
CA MET A 1 -6.46 -47.13 -53.88
C MET A 1 -7.58 -47.70 -53.01
N PHE A 2 -8.39 -48.67 -53.56
CA PHE A 2 -9.50 -49.30 -52.82
C PHE A 2 -9.09 -49.93 -51.48
N LEU A 3 -7.99 -50.73 -51.46
CA LEU A 3 -7.52 -51.40 -50.24
C LEU A 3 -7.13 -50.47 -49.14
N ASN A 4 -6.49 -49.31 -49.45
CA ASN A 4 -6.10 -48.32 -48.52
C ASN A 4 -7.34 -47.55 -47.96
N ALA A 5 -8.33 -47.26 -48.82
CA ALA A 5 -9.58 -46.70 -48.44
C ALA A 5 -10.39 -47.60 -47.49
N PHE A 6 -10.46 -48.91 -47.86
CA PHE A 6 -11.10 -49.93 -47.02
C PHE A 6 -10.43 -50.01 -45.62
N ALA A 7 -9.10 -50.14 -45.61
CA ALA A 7 -8.34 -50.24 -44.37
C ALA A 7 -8.59 -48.99 -43.46
N LEU A 8 -8.62 -47.78 -44.01
CA LEU A 8 -8.87 -46.54 -43.28
C LEU A 8 -10.30 -46.49 -42.71
N ILE A 9 -11.29 -46.89 -43.51
CA ILE A 9 -12.70 -46.90 -43.11
C ILE A 9 -12.94 -47.91 -41.99
N GLU A 10 -12.43 -49.14 -42.15
CA GLU A 10 -12.60 -50.18 -41.14
C GLU A 10 -11.79 -49.88 -39.88
N PHE A 11 -10.61 -49.26 -39.99
CA PHE A 11 -9.87 -48.77 -38.84
C PHE A 11 -10.69 -47.71 -38.05
N PHE A 12 -11.29 -46.73 -38.73
CA PHE A 12 -12.12 -45.73 -38.07
C PHE A 12 -13.36 -46.35 -37.40
N LYS A 13 -14.00 -47.33 -38.06
CA LYS A 13 -15.10 -48.10 -37.47
C LYS A 13 -14.65 -48.95 -36.28
N ALA A 14 -13.45 -49.50 -36.31
CA ALA A 14 -12.88 -50.21 -35.17
C ALA A 14 -12.64 -49.27 -33.97
N VAL A 15 -12.14 -48.05 -34.22
CA VAL A 15 -12.01 -47.01 -33.18
C VAL A 15 -13.38 -46.64 -32.60
N LEU A 16 -14.40 -46.45 -33.42
CA LEU A 16 -15.76 -46.21 -32.94
C LEU A 16 -16.30 -47.39 -32.12
N ARG A 17 -16.05 -48.63 -32.52
CA ARG A 17 -16.42 -49.83 -31.75
C ARG A 17 -15.69 -49.89 -30.41
N LEU A 18 -14.45 -49.46 -30.34
CA LEU A 18 -13.66 -49.40 -29.11
C LEU A 18 -14.20 -48.32 -28.15
N ILE A 19 -14.58 -47.13 -28.67
CA ILE A 19 -15.14 -46.04 -27.86
C ILE A 19 -16.51 -46.41 -27.28
N PHE A 20 -17.42 -46.94 -28.11
CA PHE A 20 -18.78 -47.25 -27.69
C PHE A 20 -18.96 -48.62 -27.06
N CYS A 21 -18.06 -49.55 -27.33
CA CYS A 21 -18.04 -50.94 -26.87
C CYS A 21 -19.44 -51.53 -26.68
N PRO A 22 -20.24 -51.71 -27.77
CA PRO A 22 -21.68 -51.95 -27.69
C PRO A 22 -22.07 -53.29 -27.03
N ASN A 23 -21.13 -54.23 -26.94
CA ASN A 23 -21.38 -55.58 -26.46
C ASN A 23 -20.85 -55.86 -25.05
N VAL A 24 -19.93 -55.02 -24.51
CA VAL A 24 -19.30 -55.26 -23.20
C VAL A 24 -19.17 -53.92 -22.46
N ALA A 25 -20.00 -53.76 -21.42
CA ALA A 25 -20.08 -52.49 -20.65
C ALA A 25 -18.79 -52.19 -19.87
N GLU A 26 -18.09 -53.20 -19.41
CA GLU A 26 -16.89 -53.07 -18.56
C GLU A 26 -15.66 -52.54 -19.29
N LEU A 27 -15.61 -52.67 -20.62
CA LEU A 27 -14.50 -52.17 -21.44
C LEU A 27 -14.71 -50.76 -22.00
N ARG A 28 -15.79 -50.06 -21.61
CA ARG A 28 -16.06 -48.71 -22.08
C ARG A 28 -15.17 -47.70 -21.37
N PRO A 29 -14.48 -46.85 -22.11
CA PRO A 29 -13.72 -45.75 -21.50
C PRO A 29 -14.60 -44.68 -20.89
N PHE A 30 -15.90 -44.63 -21.24
CA PHE A 30 -16.89 -43.67 -20.73
C PHE A 30 -18.12 -44.39 -20.19
N THR A 31 -18.73 -43.83 -19.09
CA THR A 31 -19.96 -44.34 -18.50
C THR A 31 -21.18 -43.98 -19.36
N ILE A 32 -21.45 -44.76 -20.40
CA ILE A 32 -22.59 -44.61 -21.31
C ILE A 32 -23.54 -45.78 -21.07
N GLN A 33 -24.85 -45.50 -21.02
CA GLN A 33 -25.88 -46.55 -20.90
C GLN A 33 -25.84 -47.50 -22.13
N ASP A 34 -26.16 -48.76 -21.93
CA ASP A 34 -26.06 -49.79 -22.95
C ASP A 34 -26.90 -49.50 -24.20
N GLU A 35 -28.09 -48.95 -24.02
CA GLU A 35 -28.95 -48.57 -25.13
C GLU A 35 -28.40 -47.45 -25.98
N SER A 36 -27.88 -46.38 -25.32
CA SER A 36 -27.29 -45.25 -25.97
C SER A 36 -25.96 -45.65 -26.71
N ALA A 37 -25.12 -46.53 -26.10
CA ALA A 37 -23.90 -47.02 -26.73
C ALA A 37 -24.20 -47.83 -28.01
N ARG A 38 -25.18 -48.74 -27.98
CA ARG A 38 -25.63 -49.50 -29.16
C ARG A 38 -26.25 -48.59 -30.21
N TYR A 39 -27.07 -47.62 -29.80
CA TYR A 39 -27.72 -46.68 -30.70
C TYR A 39 -26.70 -45.84 -31.47
N TRP A 40 -25.79 -45.16 -30.75
CA TRP A 40 -24.77 -44.30 -31.34
C TRP A 40 -23.69 -45.09 -32.13
N GLY A 41 -23.21 -46.21 -31.60
CA GLY A 41 -22.22 -47.06 -32.28
C GLY A 41 -22.68 -47.53 -33.65
N ARG A 42 -23.96 -47.97 -33.78
CA ARG A 42 -24.52 -48.41 -35.07
C ARG A 42 -24.69 -47.25 -36.05
N ARG A 43 -25.19 -46.10 -35.60
CA ARG A 43 -25.46 -44.94 -36.48
C ARG A 43 -24.19 -44.25 -36.98
N LEU A 44 -23.22 -44.06 -36.08
CA LEU A 44 -21.94 -43.49 -36.45
C LEU A 44 -21.13 -44.44 -37.38
N SER A 45 -21.20 -45.74 -37.13
CA SER A 45 -20.57 -46.70 -38.04
C SER A 45 -21.21 -46.69 -39.44
N TRP A 46 -22.55 -46.52 -39.52
CA TRP A 46 -23.26 -46.39 -40.78
C TRP A 46 -22.91 -45.08 -41.51
N LEU A 47 -22.87 -43.96 -40.78
CA LEU A 47 -22.44 -42.66 -41.30
C LEU A 47 -20.99 -42.70 -41.83
N SER A 48 -20.06 -43.31 -41.06
CA SER A 48 -18.66 -43.51 -41.48
C SER A 48 -18.55 -44.36 -42.75
N SER A 49 -19.41 -45.38 -42.90
CA SER A 49 -19.47 -46.17 -44.10
C SER A 49 -19.95 -45.38 -45.32
N LEU A 50 -21.03 -44.59 -45.13
CA LEU A 50 -21.60 -43.77 -46.21
C LEU A 50 -20.58 -42.73 -46.71
N ILE A 51 -19.91 -42.03 -45.77
CA ILE A 51 -18.87 -41.06 -46.09
C ILE A 51 -17.66 -41.75 -46.73
N GLY A 52 -17.13 -42.79 -46.09
CA GLY A 52 -15.90 -43.45 -46.52
C GLY A 52 -16.07 -44.12 -47.90
N TYR A 53 -17.04 -45.00 -48.01
CA TYR A 53 -17.25 -45.69 -49.29
C TYR A 53 -17.83 -44.79 -50.37
N GLY A 54 -18.70 -43.82 -50.01
CA GLY A 54 -19.25 -42.84 -50.94
C GLY A 54 -18.18 -41.92 -51.53
N LEU A 55 -17.50 -41.16 -50.64
CA LEU A 55 -16.57 -40.11 -51.09
C LEU A 55 -15.19 -40.60 -51.47
N ILE A 56 -14.64 -41.61 -50.75
CA ILE A 56 -13.26 -42.06 -50.98
C ILE A 56 -13.19 -43.14 -52.06
N VAL A 57 -14.29 -43.88 -52.28
CA VAL A 57 -14.31 -44.99 -53.25
C VAL A 57 -15.20 -44.72 -54.47
N ALA A 58 -16.51 -44.45 -54.23
CA ALA A 58 -17.49 -44.30 -55.31
C ALA A 58 -17.24 -43.05 -56.17
N VAL A 59 -17.07 -41.90 -55.57
CA VAL A 59 -16.86 -40.62 -56.29
C VAL A 59 -15.61 -40.65 -57.18
N PRO A 60 -14.42 -41.05 -56.71
CA PRO A 60 -13.23 -41.19 -57.61
C PRO A 60 -13.38 -42.22 -58.72
N ILE A 61 -14.03 -43.33 -58.46
CA ILE A 61 -14.27 -44.34 -59.52
C ILE A 61 -15.19 -43.75 -60.60
N ILE A 62 -16.30 -43.13 -60.24
CA ILE A 62 -17.22 -42.48 -61.18
C ILE A 62 -16.50 -41.36 -61.94
N SER A 63 -15.74 -40.53 -61.26
CA SER A 63 -15.00 -39.43 -61.87
C SER A 63 -13.96 -39.85 -62.88
N ASN A 64 -13.22 -40.97 -62.61
CA ASN A 64 -12.14 -41.45 -63.46
C ASN A 64 -12.62 -42.37 -64.60
N GLN A 65 -13.69 -43.15 -64.38
CA GLN A 65 -14.15 -44.15 -65.34
C GLN A 65 -15.33 -43.67 -66.18
N VAL A 66 -16.15 -42.73 -65.69
CA VAL A 66 -17.34 -42.27 -66.42
C VAL A 66 -17.17 -40.84 -66.92
N ASN A 67 -17.21 -39.86 -66.01
CA ASN A 67 -17.04 -38.44 -66.32
C ASN A 67 -16.84 -37.65 -65.00
N VAL A 68 -15.93 -36.65 -65.05
CA VAL A 68 -15.65 -35.77 -63.93
C VAL A 68 -16.90 -35.04 -63.44
N GLN A 69 -17.77 -34.60 -64.34
CA GLN A 69 -19.03 -33.90 -64.00
C GLN A 69 -20.02 -34.84 -63.27
N ILE A 70 -20.11 -36.11 -63.71
CA ILE A 70 -20.99 -37.12 -63.05
C ILE A 70 -20.41 -37.47 -61.67
N GLY A 71 -19.07 -37.53 -61.53
CA GLY A 71 -18.43 -37.71 -60.24
C GLY A 71 -18.69 -36.54 -59.29
N ALA A 72 -18.66 -35.30 -59.76
CA ALA A 72 -19.01 -34.13 -58.99
C ALA A 72 -20.50 -34.15 -58.54
N LEU A 73 -21.41 -34.53 -59.44
CA LEU A 73 -22.83 -34.67 -59.09
C LEU A 73 -23.04 -35.76 -58.03
N ALA A 74 -22.38 -36.91 -58.14
CA ALA A 74 -22.43 -37.97 -57.13
C ALA A 74 -21.91 -37.51 -55.78
N ASN A 75 -20.82 -36.71 -55.74
CA ASN A 75 -20.29 -36.08 -54.52
C ASN A 75 -21.34 -35.20 -53.85
N VAL A 76 -22.00 -34.31 -54.60
CA VAL A 76 -23.08 -33.41 -54.09
C VAL A 76 -24.25 -34.21 -53.49
N ILE A 77 -24.68 -35.26 -54.19
CA ILE A 77 -25.80 -36.11 -53.70
C ILE A 77 -25.41 -36.84 -52.40
N ILE A 78 -24.21 -37.40 -52.32
CA ILE A 78 -23.71 -38.09 -51.11
C ILE A 78 -23.60 -37.11 -49.96
N MET A 79 -23.06 -35.92 -50.18
CA MET A 79 -22.93 -34.88 -49.17
C MET A 79 -24.29 -34.33 -48.70
N LEU A 80 -25.23 -34.19 -49.62
CA LEU A 80 -26.59 -33.80 -49.27
C LEU A 80 -27.27 -34.84 -48.36
N CYS A 81 -27.19 -36.13 -48.76
CA CYS A 81 -27.75 -37.25 -47.97
C CYS A 81 -27.11 -37.30 -46.57
N MET A 82 -25.80 -37.11 -46.48
CA MET A 82 -25.08 -37.03 -45.21
C MET A 82 -25.54 -35.87 -44.35
N THR A 83 -25.66 -34.69 -44.92
CA THR A 83 -26.08 -33.49 -44.21
C THR A 83 -27.52 -33.63 -43.66
N VAL A 84 -28.44 -34.07 -44.50
CA VAL A 84 -29.84 -34.33 -44.10
C VAL A 84 -29.90 -35.38 -42.98
N TRP A 85 -29.13 -36.45 -43.09
CA TRP A 85 -29.09 -37.49 -42.08
C TRP A 85 -28.48 -36.97 -40.77
N ALA A 86 -27.40 -36.21 -40.83
CA ALA A 86 -26.77 -35.60 -39.65
C ALA A 86 -27.70 -34.63 -38.95
N LEU A 87 -28.40 -33.75 -39.70
CA LEU A 87 -29.41 -32.83 -39.15
C LEU A 87 -30.57 -33.59 -38.48
N TYR A 88 -31.06 -34.62 -39.12
CA TYR A 88 -32.08 -35.49 -38.54
C TYR A 88 -31.65 -36.07 -37.18
N LEU A 89 -30.41 -36.59 -37.10
CA LEU A 89 -29.84 -37.13 -35.85
C LEU A 89 -29.70 -36.05 -34.75
N ILE A 90 -29.22 -34.86 -35.11
CA ILE A 90 -29.03 -33.74 -34.19
C ILE A 90 -30.37 -33.32 -33.57
N PHE A 91 -31.38 -33.09 -34.43
CA PHE A 91 -32.68 -32.62 -33.94
C PHE A 91 -33.46 -33.70 -33.18
N ARG A 92 -33.35 -34.96 -33.60
CA ARG A 92 -33.99 -36.09 -32.92
C ARG A 92 -33.44 -36.31 -31.51
N ASN A 93 -32.14 -36.18 -31.31
CA ASN A 93 -31.47 -36.45 -30.04
C ASN A 93 -31.19 -35.16 -29.23
N LYS A 94 -31.70 -34.00 -29.66
CA LYS A 94 -31.48 -32.73 -29.05
C LYS A 94 -31.73 -32.72 -27.53
N LYS A 95 -32.86 -33.27 -27.10
CA LYS A 95 -33.29 -33.27 -25.69
C LYS A 95 -32.34 -34.13 -24.83
N GLU A 96 -32.05 -35.32 -25.27
CA GLU A 96 -31.21 -36.29 -24.56
C GLU A 96 -29.76 -35.76 -24.37
N ILE A 97 -29.15 -35.27 -25.45
CA ILE A 97 -27.79 -34.70 -25.39
C ILE A 97 -27.76 -33.44 -24.53
N THR A 98 -28.78 -32.55 -24.63
CA THR A 98 -28.86 -31.35 -23.79
C THR A 98 -28.93 -31.73 -22.33
N GLN A 99 -29.74 -32.73 -21.95
CA GLN A 99 -29.83 -33.17 -20.55
C GLN A 99 -28.52 -33.77 -20.04
N HIS A 100 -27.84 -34.60 -20.86
CA HIS A 100 -26.51 -35.12 -20.50
C HIS A 100 -25.46 -34.00 -20.29
N LEU A 101 -25.47 -32.96 -21.14
CA LEU A 101 -24.59 -31.81 -20.99
C LEU A 101 -24.93 -31.01 -19.73
N LEU A 102 -26.22 -30.84 -19.40
CA LEU A 102 -26.63 -30.14 -18.19
C LEU A 102 -26.28 -30.94 -16.92
N ASN A 103 -26.48 -32.24 -16.91
CA ASN A 103 -26.05 -33.11 -15.81
C ASN A 103 -24.51 -33.07 -15.63
N PHE A 104 -23.77 -33.07 -16.72
CA PHE A 104 -22.30 -32.91 -16.67
C PHE A 104 -21.90 -31.53 -16.14
N ALA A 105 -22.67 -30.47 -16.46
CA ALA A 105 -22.46 -29.15 -15.94
C ALA A 105 -22.64 -29.08 -14.41
N GLU A 106 -23.59 -29.83 -13.84
CA GLU A 106 -23.85 -29.88 -12.39
C GLU A 106 -22.68 -30.51 -11.60
N HIS A 107 -22.02 -31.50 -12.18
CA HIS A 107 -20.87 -32.16 -11.58
C HIS A 107 -19.54 -31.46 -11.93
N SER A 108 -19.58 -30.38 -12.69
CA SER A 108 -18.44 -29.58 -13.10
C SER A 108 -18.22 -28.37 -12.19
N LEU A 109 -16.96 -27.91 -12.08
CA LEU A 109 -16.63 -26.68 -11.34
C LEU A 109 -17.46 -25.49 -11.85
N ALA A 110 -17.91 -24.62 -10.96
CA ALA A 110 -18.86 -23.52 -11.20
C ALA A 110 -18.61 -22.67 -12.48
N PHE A 111 -17.33 -22.46 -12.84
CA PHE A 111 -16.98 -21.72 -14.05
C PHE A 111 -17.22 -22.53 -15.33
N PHE A 112 -16.90 -23.83 -15.35
CA PHE A 112 -17.20 -24.70 -16.49
C PHE A 112 -18.68 -24.99 -16.63
N SER A 113 -19.38 -25.06 -15.51
CA SER A 113 -20.83 -25.24 -15.47
C SER A 113 -21.54 -24.15 -16.29
N LEU A 114 -21.10 -22.86 -16.17
CA LEU A 114 -21.67 -21.79 -16.98
C LEU A 114 -21.45 -21.99 -18.48
N PHE A 115 -20.22 -22.31 -18.88
CA PHE A 115 -19.89 -22.55 -20.30
C PHE A 115 -20.58 -23.79 -20.85
N ILE A 116 -20.64 -24.88 -20.08
CA ILE A 116 -21.31 -26.12 -20.50
C ILE A 116 -22.82 -25.89 -20.60
N ARG A 117 -23.43 -25.13 -19.68
CA ARG A 117 -24.85 -24.75 -19.77
C ARG A 117 -25.13 -23.89 -21.00
N ALA A 118 -24.29 -22.88 -21.28
CA ALA A 118 -24.40 -22.07 -22.48
C ALA A 118 -24.22 -22.93 -23.75
N PHE A 119 -23.22 -23.81 -23.76
CA PHE A 119 -23.01 -24.74 -24.86
C PHE A 119 -24.18 -25.71 -25.02
N ALA A 120 -24.77 -26.23 -23.95
CA ALA A 120 -25.91 -27.11 -23.98
C ALA A 120 -27.17 -26.49 -24.64
N LEU A 121 -27.27 -25.14 -24.60
CA LEU A 121 -28.35 -24.43 -25.29
C LEU A 121 -28.10 -24.28 -26.79
N VAL A 122 -26.83 -24.16 -27.19
CA VAL A 122 -26.42 -23.76 -28.56
C VAL A 122 -25.81 -24.91 -29.37
N TRP A 123 -25.41 -26.03 -28.73
CA TRP A 123 -24.67 -27.11 -29.39
C TRP A 123 -25.35 -27.62 -30.68
N HIS A 124 -26.71 -27.76 -30.68
CA HIS A 124 -27.46 -28.26 -31.84
C HIS A 124 -27.41 -27.28 -33.03
N TRP A 125 -27.38 -25.97 -32.77
CA TRP A 125 -27.19 -24.96 -33.81
C TRP A 125 -25.77 -25.01 -34.35
N LEU A 126 -24.75 -25.15 -33.50
CA LEU A 126 -23.37 -25.28 -33.89
C LEU A 126 -23.12 -26.54 -34.70
N ALA A 127 -23.66 -27.67 -34.23
CA ALA A 127 -23.59 -28.93 -34.96
C ALA A 127 -24.30 -28.88 -36.31
N SER A 128 -25.47 -28.26 -36.37
CA SER A 128 -26.19 -28.06 -37.61
C SER A 128 -25.45 -27.15 -38.58
N ALA A 129 -24.93 -26.03 -38.09
CA ALA A 129 -24.11 -25.12 -38.89
C ALA A 129 -22.85 -25.81 -39.43
N TYR A 130 -22.21 -26.66 -38.63
CA TYR A 130 -21.06 -27.45 -39.07
C TYR A 130 -21.35 -28.29 -40.31
N PHE A 131 -22.43 -29.09 -40.30
CA PHE A 131 -22.81 -29.93 -41.42
C PHE A 131 -23.30 -29.13 -42.63
N ILE A 132 -23.99 -28.03 -42.43
CA ILE A 132 -24.42 -27.11 -43.49
C ILE A 132 -23.21 -26.47 -44.17
N VAL A 133 -22.25 -25.95 -43.39
CA VAL A 133 -21.00 -25.35 -43.92
C VAL A 133 -20.18 -26.41 -44.67
N LEU A 134 -20.09 -27.61 -44.14
CA LEU A 134 -19.42 -28.74 -44.81
C LEU A 134 -20.03 -29.03 -46.21
N PHE A 135 -21.37 -29.03 -46.27
CA PHE A 135 -22.07 -29.22 -47.55
C PHE A 135 -21.76 -28.10 -48.54
N PHE A 136 -21.92 -26.83 -48.14
CA PHE A 136 -21.62 -25.70 -49.03
C PHE A 136 -20.13 -25.66 -49.44
N PHE A 137 -19.20 -25.91 -48.51
CA PHE A 137 -17.78 -25.94 -48.86
C PHE A 137 -17.42 -27.07 -49.83
N SER A 138 -18.10 -28.23 -49.70
CA SER A 138 -17.95 -29.32 -50.65
C SER A 138 -18.46 -29.01 -52.05
N LEU A 139 -19.37 -28.04 -52.20
CA LEU A 139 -19.81 -27.56 -53.53
C LEU A 139 -18.75 -26.73 -54.25
N PHE A 140 -17.97 -25.94 -53.50
CA PHE A 140 -16.96 -25.04 -54.06
C PHE A 140 -15.60 -25.70 -54.26
N ASP A 141 -15.17 -26.59 -53.36
CA ASP A 141 -13.89 -27.33 -53.43
C ASP A 141 -14.08 -28.79 -52.99
N PRO A 142 -14.56 -29.64 -53.89
CA PRO A 142 -14.83 -31.06 -53.58
C PRO A 142 -13.62 -31.85 -53.14
N GLY A 143 -12.40 -31.46 -53.61
CA GLY A 143 -11.16 -32.22 -53.34
C GLY A 143 -10.54 -31.99 -51.98
N ASN A 144 -10.69 -30.78 -51.42
CA ASN A 144 -10.01 -30.37 -50.19
C ASN A 144 -10.98 -30.17 -49.00
N SER A 145 -12.29 -30.03 -49.27
CA SER A 145 -13.30 -29.77 -48.25
C SER A 145 -13.28 -30.80 -47.13
N LEU A 146 -13.28 -32.09 -47.46
CA LEU A 146 -13.27 -33.17 -46.46
C LEU A 146 -11.97 -33.20 -45.65
N LYS A 147 -10.82 -33.03 -46.32
CA LYS A 147 -9.51 -32.98 -45.64
C LYS A 147 -9.40 -31.83 -44.69
N PHE A 148 -9.83 -30.60 -45.11
CA PHE A 148 -9.83 -29.41 -44.28
C PHE A 148 -10.73 -29.59 -43.08
N MET A 149 -11.98 -30.00 -43.27
CA MET A 149 -12.96 -30.13 -42.19
C MET A 149 -12.56 -31.23 -41.19
N MET A 150 -12.10 -32.39 -41.65
CA MET A 150 -11.55 -33.43 -40.76
C MET A 150 -10.33 -32.91 -39.98
N GLY A 151 -9.42 -32.25 -40.66
CA GLY A 151 -8.25 -31.65 -40.02
C GLY A 151 -8.63 -30.59 -38.98
N ALA A 152 -9.55 -29.69 -39.29
CA ALA A 152 -10.06 -28.69 -38.39
C ALA A 152 -10.76 -29.32 -37.17
N THR A 153 -11.58 -30.36 -37.39
CA THR A 153 -12.27 -31.07 -36.31
C THR A 153 -11.30 -31.79 -35.37
N VAL A 154 -10.33 -32.52 -35.90
CA VAL A 154 -9.32 -33.23 -35.09
C VAL A 154 -8.50 -32.21 -34.27
N ARG A 155 -8.06 -31.13 -34.92
CA ARG A 155 -7.34 -30.03 -34.22
C ARG A 155 -8.21 -29.42 -33.13
N SER A 156 -9.51 -29.15 -33.40
CA SER A 156 -10.44 -28.59 -32.42
C SER A 156 -10.62 -29.52 -31.21
N LEU A 157 -10.78 -30.83 -31.43
CA LEU A 157 -10.88 -31.79 -30.32
C LEU A 157 -9.59 -31.86 -29.50
N ALA A 158 -8.44 -31.84 -30.16
CA ALA A 158 -7.14 -31.79 -29.47
C ALA A 158 -6.99 -30.53 -28.64
N ILE A 159 -7.33 -29.35 -29.21
CA ILE A 159 -7.26 -28.05 -28.50
C ILE A 159 -8.18 -28.06 -27.28
N ILE A 160 -9.43 -28.52 -27.44
CA ILE A 160 -10.40 -28.58 -26.33
C ILE A 160 -9.91 -29.55 -25.25
N GLY A 161 -9.40 -30.72 -25.63
CA GLY A 161 -8.86 -31.71 -24.71
C GLY A 161 -7.67 -31.20 -23.92
N ILE A 162 -6.70 -30.58 -24.60
CA ILE A 162 -5.53 -29.95 -23.94
C ILE A 162 -5.96 -28.80 -23.02
N ALA A 163 -6.84 -27.92 -23.49
CA ALA A 163 -7.34 -26.79 -22.67
C ALA A 163 -8.09 -27.28 -21.44
N ALA A 164 -8.93 -28.31 -21.57
CA ALA A 164 -9.61 -28.94 -20.46
C ALA A 164 -8.65 -29.58 -19.46
N PHE A 165 -7.62 -30.29 -19.95
CA PHE A 165 -6.59 -30.89 -19.11
C PHE A 165 -5.80 -29.83 -18.33
N VAL A 166 -5.28 -28.80 -18.99
CA VAL A 166 -4.54 -27.67 -18.37
C VAL A 166 -5.40 -26.93 -17.37
N SER A 167 -6.65 -26.60 -17.74
CA SER A 167 -7.59 -25.95 -16.85
C SER A 167 -7.94 -26.82 -15.63
N GLY A 168 -8.06 -28.13 -15.82
CA GLY A 168 -8.23 -29.11 -14.75
C GLY A 168 -7.04 -29.16 -13.79
N MET A 169 -5.82 -29.10 -14.33
CA MET A 169 -4.59 -29.02 -13.53
C MET A 169 -4.55 -27.75 -12.67
N PHE A 170 -4.88 -26.57 -13.24
CA PHE A 170 -5.00 -25.34 -12.46
C PHE A 170 -6.08 -25.43 -11.38
N SER A 171 -7.20 -26.09 -11.66
CA SER A 171 -8.26 -26.30 -10.69
C SER A 171 -7.83 -27.19 -9.51
N ARG A 172 -7.04 -28.24 -9.77
CA ARG A 172 -6.46 -29.10 -8.72
C ARG A 172 -5.43 -28.33 -7.87
N TRP A 173 -4.63 -27.46 -8.50
CA TRP A 173 -3.68 -26.61 -7.78
C TRP A 173 -4.40 -25.54 -6.95
N LEU A 174 -5.53 -25.02 -7.44
CA LEU A 174 -6.36 -24.08 -6.70
C LEU A 174 -6.96 -24.70 -5.42
N ALA A 175 -7.24 -26.01 -5.46
CA ALA A 175 -7.73 -26.74 -4.29
C ALA A 175 -6.64 -27.00 -3.23
N LYS A 176 -5.34 -26.90 -3.60
CA LYS A 176 -4.22 -27.01 -2.66
C LYS A 176 -3.98 -25.66 -2.00
N THR A 177 -4.29 -25.56 -0.72
CA THR A 177 -3.92 -24.39 0.10
C THR A 177 -2.46 -24.49 0.49
N ILE A 178 -1.74 -23.37 0.40
CA ILE A 178 -0.39 -23.27 0.99
C ILE A 178 -0.55 -23.29 2.50
N THR A 179 0.02 -24.32 3.14
CA THR A 179 0.13 -24.40 4.60
C THR A 179 1.54 -23.97 5.00
N LEU A 180 1.63 -22.90 5.76
CA LEU A 180 2.90 -22.44 6.32
C LEU A 180 3.25 -23.25 7.56
N SER A 181 4.54 -23.33 7.90
CA SER A 181 4.98 -23.98 9.12
C SER A 181 4.32 -23.32 10.35
N PRO A 182 4.04 -24.06 11.44
CA PRO A 182 3.40 -23.51 12.62
C PRO A 182 4.14 -22.30 13.22
N HIS A 183 5.47 -22.28 13.11
CA HIS A 183 6.31 -21.18 13.56
C HIS A 183 6.08 -19.90 12.73
N THR A 184 6.01 -20.03 11.40
CA THR A 184 5.78 -18.89 10.49
C THR A 184 4.33 -18.38 10.61
N GLN A 185 3.38 -19.28 10.78
CA GLN A 185 1.97 -18.92 10.95
C GLN A 185 1.72 -18.16 12.27
N ARG A 186 2.45 -18.49 13.35
CA ARG A 186 2.41 -17.73 14.60
C ARG A 186 2.96 -16.31 14.44
N ASN A 187 4.07 -16.15 13.72
CA ASN A 187 4.69 -14.85 13.53
C ASN A 187 3.93 -13.94 12.55
N TYR A 188 3.25 -14.53 11.56
CA TYR A 188 2.56 -13.84 10.49
C TYR A 188 1.20 -14.47 10.19
N PRO A 189 0.19 -14.29 11.03
CA PRO A 189 -1.10 -15.00 10.92
C PRO A 189 -1.86 -14.71 9.62
N GLU A 190 -1.78 -13.48 9.10
CA GLU A 190 -2.46 -13.08 7.86
C GLU A 190 -1.68 -13.44 6.58
N LEU A 191 -0.40 -13.80 6.69
CA LEU A 191 0.45 -14.11 5.54
C LEU A 191 -0.09 -15.28 4.73
N GLN A 192 -0.50 -16.35 5.39
CA GLN A 192 -1.07 -17.53 4.73
C GLN A 192 -2.33 -17.20 3.93
N LYS A 193 -3.23 -16.41 4.51
CA LYS A 193 -4.47 -15.97 3.87
C LYS A 193 -4.19 -15.13 2.62
N ARG A 194 -3.21 -14.24 2.70
CA ARG A 194 -2.78 -13.39 1.57
C ARG A 194 -2.14 -14.20 0.45
N LEU A 195 -1.18 -15.08 0.78
CA LEU A 195 -0.54 -15.96 -0.19
C LEU A 195 -1.56 -16.84 -0.91
N ASN A 196 -2.50 -17.44 -0.17
CA ASN A 196 -3.57 -18.23 -0.77
C ASN A 196 -4.51 -17.36 -1.63
N GLY A 197 -4.78 -16.12 -1.22
CA GLY A 197 -5.54 -15.14 -2.01
C GLY A 197 -4.86 -14.80 -3.34
N TRP A 198 -3.58 -14.48 -3.31
CA TRP A 198 -2.78 -14.17 -4.51
C TRP A 198 -2.63 -15.38 -5.42
N LEU A 199 -2.35 -16.56 -4.86
CA LEU A 199 -2.28 -17.81 -5.63
C LEU A 199 -3.62 -18.11 -6.31
N SER A 200 -4.72 -17.97 -5.57
CA SER A 200 -6.06 -18.16 -6.12
C SER A 200 -6.36 -17.19 -7.27
N ALA A 201 -6.02 -15.92 -7.12
CA ALA A 201 -6.18 -14.91 -8.18
C ALA A 201 -5.32 -15.25 -9.41
N ALA A 202 -4.04 -15.57 -9.21
CA ALA A 202 -3.12 -15.95 -10.31
C ALA A 202 -3.60 -17.18 -11.07
N LEU A 203 -4.04 -18.24 -10.38
CA LEU A 203 -4.54 -19.46 -11.00
C LEU A 203 -5.87 -19.23 -11.75
N LYS A 204 -6.76 -18.38 -11.22
CA LYS A 204 -7.99 -17.97 -11.92
C LYS A 204 -7.65 -17.22 -13.21
N THR A 205 -6.72 -16.28 -13.15
CA THR A 205 -6.26 -15.51 -14.32
C THR A 205 -5.60 -16.42 -15.36
N ALA A 206 -4.72 -17.33 -14.95
CA ALA A 206 -4.08 -18.31 -15.82
C ALA A 206 -5.12 -19.21 -16.53
N ARG A 207 -6.17 -19.59 -15.83
CA ARG A 207 -7.28 -20.37 -16.40
C ARG A 207 -8.07 -19.58 -17.45
N ILE A 208 -8.38 -18.31 -17.17
CA ILE A 208 -9.05 -17.43 -18.15
C ILE A 208 -8.18 -17.28 -19.38
N LEU A 209 -6.87 -17.05 -19.20
CA LEU A 209 -5.92 -16.96 -20.30
C LEU A 209 -5.87 -18.25 -21.15
N THR A 210 -5.88 -19.42 -20.49
CA THR A 210 -5.93 -20.73 -21.18
C THR A 210 -7.18 -20.84 -22.06
N VAL A 211 -8.34 -20.39 -21.58
CA VAL A 211 -9.58 -20.39 -22.37
C VAL A 211 -9.48 -19.42 -23.55
N CYS A 212 -8.96 -18.22 -23.35
CA CYS A 212 -8.76 -17.25 -24.43
C CYS A 212 -7.83 -17.78 -25.52
N VAL A 213 -6.70 -18.39 -25.15
CA VAL A 213 -5.77 -19.01 -26.08
C VAL A 213 -6.42 -20.18 -26.82
N ALA A 214 -7.20 -21.02 -26.13
CA ALA A 214 -7.94 -22.11 -26.74
C ALA A 214 -8.94 -21.63 -27.79
N VAL A 215 -9.66 -20.55 -27.51
CA VAL A 215 -10.60 -19.93 -28.46
C VAL A 215 -9.85 -19.39 -29.68
N MET A 216 -8.73 -18.70 -29.50
CA MET A 216 -7.90 -18.20 -30.61
C MET A 216 -7.35 -19.36 -31.49
N LEU A 217 -6.89 -20.45 -30.86
CA LEU A 217 -6.42 -21.64 -31.58
C LEU A 217 -7.57 -22.33 -32.30
N LEU A 218 -8.79 -22.37 -31.74
CA LEU A 218 -9.96 -22.88 -32.43
C LEU A 218 -10.30 -22.07 -33.68
N LEU A 219 -10.32 -20.73 -33.56
CA LEU A 219 -10.52 -19.85 -34.72
C LEU A 219 -9.42 -20.04 -35.78
N SER A 220 -8.19 -20.31 -35.35
CA SER A 220 -7.08 -20.62 -36.26
C SER A 220 -7.26 -21.97 -36.93
N ALA A 221 -7.74 -22.98 -36.22
CA ALA A 221 -8.00 -24.34 -36.82
C ALA A 221 -9.05 -24.26 -37.93
N TRP A 222 -9.98 -23.32 -37.87
CA TRP A 222 -11.02 -23.10 -38.87
C TRP A 222 -10.66 -22.06 -39.93
N GLY A 223 -9.43 -21.53 -39.91
CA GLY A 223 -8.96 -20.52 -40.90
C GLY A 223 -9.57 -19.15 -40.77
N LEU A 224 -10.33 -18.88 -39.69
CA LEU A 224 -10.92 -17.55 -39.42
C LEU A 224 -9.91 -16.58 -38.88
N PHE A 225 -8.83 -17.06 -38.28
CA PHE A 225 -7.76 -16.30 -37.69
C PHE A 225 -6.45 -17.04 -37.79
N ASP A 226 -5.37 -16.37 -38.14
CA ASP A 226 -4.03 -16.99 -38.15
C ASP A 226 -3.29 -16.65 -36.86
N PHE A 227 -3.40 -17.55 -35.88
CA PHE A 227 -2.78 -17.42 -34.56
C PHE A 227 -1.26 -17.30 -34.61
N TRP A 228 -0.61 -18.14 -35.48
CA TRP A 228 0.85 -18.14 -35.55
C TRP A 228 1.40 -16.89 -36.23
N ASN A 229 0.75 -16.43 -37.29
CA ASN A 229 1.08 -15.19 -37.97
C ASN A 229 0.83 -13.98 -37.06
N TRP A 230 -0.28 -13.96 -36.34
CA TRP A 230 -0.58 -12.93 -35.33
C TRP A 230 0.46 -12.89 -34.20
N LEU A 231 0.90 -14.05 -33.69
CA LEU A 231 1.89 -14.15 -32.62
C LEU A 231 3.28 -13.70 -33.09
N GLN A 232 3.66 -13.99 -34.32
CA GLN A 232 4.98 -13.65 -34.90
C GLN A 232 5.03 -12.22 -35.44
N ASN A 233 3.92 -11.69 -35.94
CA ASN A 233 3.84 -10.36 -36.55
C ASN A 233 3.37 -9.30 -35.53
N GLY A 234 4.33 -8.60 -34.93
CA GLY A 234 4.21 -7.32 -34.21
C GLY A 234 3.06 -7.12 -33.24
N ALA A 235 1.81 -7.39 -33.62
CA ALA A 235 0.63 -7.14 -32.77
C ALA A 235 0.50 -8.17 -31.63
N GLY A 236 0.65 -9.45 -31.96
CA GLY A 236 0.59 -10.53 -30.97
C GLY A 236 1.75 -10.47 -30.00
N GLN A 237 2.96 -10.29 -30.53
CA GLN A 237 4.17 -10.13 -29.74
C GLN A 237 4.05 -8.97 -28.74
N LYS A 238 3.62 -7.78 -29.20
CA LYS A 238 3.37 -6.63 -28.34
C LYS A 238 2.35 -6.95 -27.24
N THR A 239 1.25 -7.64 -27.60
CA THR A 239 0.22 -8.01 -26.60
C THR A 239 0.78 -8.95 -25.54
N VAL A 240 1.55 -9.97 -25.93
CA VAL A 240 2.19 -10.90 -25.00
C VAL A 240 3.21 -10.17 -24.11
N ASP A 241 4.03 -9.30 -24.69
CA ASP A 241 5.01 -8.49 -23.94
C ASP A 241 4.31 -7.60 -22.88
N ILE A 242 3.22 -6.93 -23.26
CA ILE A 242 2.43 -6.12 -22.33
C ILE A 242 1.85 -6.99 -21.21
N LEU A 243 1.29 -8.16 -21.53
CA LEU A 243 0.73 -9.06 -20.52
C LEU A 243 1.80 -9.58 -19.55
N ILE A 244 3.00 -9.92 -20.05
CA ILE A 244 4.12 -10.34 -19.21
C ILE A 244 4.55 -9.20 -18.28
N ARG A 245 4.71 -7.97 -18.80
CA ARG A 245 5.07 -6.79 -17.99
C ARG A 245 4.03 -6.52 -16.93
N ILE A 246 2.73 -6.53 -17.27
CA ILE A 246 1.65 -6.35 -16.30
C ILE A 246 1.69 -7.46 -15.23
N ALA A 247 1.90 -8.70 -15.62
CA ALA A 247 2.02 -9.81 -14.66
C ALA A 247 3.19 -9.62 -13.69
N LEU A 248 4.35 -9.17 -14.20
CA LEU A 248 5.53 -8.86 -13.38
C LEU A 248 5.26 -7.69 -12.43
N ILE A 249 4.64 -6.60 -12.91
CA ILE A 249 4.28 -5.43 -12.10
C ILE A 249 3.35 -5.84 -10.95
N LEU A 250 2.29 -6.60 -11.27
CA LEU A 250 1.35 -7.10 -10.27
C LEU A 250 2.02 -8.06 -9.27
N PHE A 251 2.92 -8.93 -9.75
CA PHE A 251 3.68 -9.84 -8.89
C PHE A 251 4.57 -9.07 -7.90
N PHE A 252 5.41 -8.13 -8.39
CA PHE A 252 6.29 -7.36 -7.51
C PHE A 252 5.51 -6.45 -6.56
N SER A 253 4.41 -5.85 -7.01
CA SER A 253 3.51 -5.06 -6.16
C SER A 253 2.88 -5.93 -5.06
N ALA A 254 2.40 -7.12 -5.40
CA ALA A 254 1.84 -8.07 -4.45
C ALA A 254 2.86 -8.55 -3.42
N VAL A 255 4.07 -8.88 -3.86
CA VAL A 255 5.18 -9.27 -2.97
C VAL A 255 5.55 -8.11 -2.05
N GLY A 256 5.77 -6.92 -2.61
CA GLY A 256 6.11 -5.71 -1.84
C GLY A 256 5.04 -5.39 -0.80
N TRP A 257 3.76 -5.39 -1.20
CA TRP A 257 2.65 -5.21 -0.26
C TRP A 257 2.60 -6.28 0.83
N THR A 258 2.78 -7.55 0.46
CA THR A 258 2.74 -8.65 1.42
C THR A 258 3.85 -8.53 2.45
N VAL A 259 5.07 -8.18 2.04
CA VAL A 259 6.22 -7.97 2.93
C VAL A 259 5.95 -6.79 3.88
N LEU A 260 5.60 -5.61 3.34
CA LEU A 260 5.35 -4.41 4.15
C LEU A 260 4.20 -4.60 5.14
N ALA A 261 3.09 -5.17 4.68
CA ALA A 261 1.94 -5.42 5.54
C ALA A 261 2.26 -6.45 6.63
N SER A 262 3.01 -7.52 6.31
CA SER A 262 3.43 -8.52 7.29
C SER A 262 4.38 -7.96 8.35
N LEU A 263 5.28 -7.03 7.99
CA LEU A 263 6.16 -6.33 8.93
C LEU A 263 5.35 -5.49 9.93
N ILE A 264 4.35 -4.76 9.44
CA ILE A 264 3.46 -3.94 10.29
C ILE A 264 2.61 -4.83 11.20
N GLU A 265 2.04 -5.90 10.66
CA GLU A 265 1.18 -6.83 11.40
C GLU A 265 1.94 -7.62 12.46
N ASN A 266 3.19 -7.98 12.19
CA ASN A 266 4.06 -8.61 13.20
C ASN A 266 4.25 -7.69 14.42
N ARG A 267 4.31 -6.37 14.23
CA ARG A 267 4.36 -5.40 15.33
C ARG A 267 3.02 -5.26 16.06
N LEU A 268 1.90 -5.52 15.38
CA LEU A 268 0.56 -5.48 15.98
C LEU A 268 0.20 -6.76 16.76
N ALA A 269 0.76 -7.92 16.36
CA ALA A 269 0.45 -9.25 16.90
C ALA A 269 1.42 -9.71 18.01
N SER A 270 2.12 -8.79 18.68
CA SER A 270 3.26 -9.11 19.57
C SER A 270 2.94 -9.88 20.87
N ASP A 271 1.74 -10.37 21.05
CA ASP A 271 1.35 -11.18 22.23
C ASP A 271 2.02 -12.56 22.28
N ILE A 272 2.66 -13.00 21.20
CA ILE A 272 3.10 -14.39 21.01
C ILE A 272 4.52 -14.64 21.58
N HIS A 273 5.28 -13.58 21.88
CA HIS A 273 6.68 -13.69 22.34
C HIS A 273 6.94 -13.11 23.74
N GLY A 274 5.91 -12.97 24.58
CA GLY A 274 6.05 -12.35 25.90
C GLY A 274 6.34 -10.85 25.84
N ARG A 275 6.16 -10.20 24.68
CA ARG A 275 6.26 -8.76 24.53
C ARG A 275 4.92 -8.13 24.91
N PRO A 276 4.91 -7.02 25.68
CA PRO A 276 3.67 -6.34 26.02
C PRO A 276 2.93 -5.90 24.75
N LEU A 277 1.61 -6.06 24.76
CA LEU A 277 0.73 -5.59 23.68
C LEU A 277 1.01 -4.11 23.40
N PRO A 278 1.08 -3.71 22.13
CA PRO A 278 1.24 -2.31 21.77
C PRO A 278 0.06 -1.50 22.33
N SER A 279 0.36 -0.30 22.85
CA SER A 279 -0.67 0.61 23.35
C SER A 279 -1.76 0.86 22.29
N ALA A 280 -2.99 1.16 22.74
CA ALA A 280 -4.10 1.49 21.83
C ALA A 280 -3.69 2.57 20.81
N ARG A 281 -2.92 3.56 21.24
CA ARG A 281 -2.35 4.61 20.37
C ARG A 281 -1.44 4.06 19.28
N THR A 282 -0.51 3.18 19.63
CA THR A 282 0.42 2.56 18.68
C THR A 282 -0.32 1.70 17.66
N ARG A 283 -1.33 0.96 18.11
CA ARG A 283 -2.18 0.13 17.24
C ARG A 283 -2.92 0.98 16.20
N THR A 284 -3.54 2.08 16.62
CA THR A 284 -4.23 3.00 15.72
C THR A 284 -3.28 3.61 14.69
N LEU A 285 -2.10 4.09 15.13
CA LEU A 285 -1.11 4.69 14.25
C LEU A 285 -0.57 3.69 13.21
N LEU A 286 -0.23 2.47 13.61
CA LEU A 286 0.24 1.43 12.69
C LEU A 286 -0.85 1.03 11.67
N THR A 287 -2.12 0.97 12.11
CA THR A 287 -3.25 0.68 11.21
C THR A 287 -3.44 1.79 10.17
N LEU A 288 -3.41 3.06 10.60
CA LEU A 288 -3.49 4.20 9.69
C LEU A 288 -2.33 4.22 8.70
N PHE A 289 -1.10 3.96 9.16
CA PHE A 289 0.08 3.89 8.31
C PHE A 289 -0.01 2.76 7.29
N ARG A 290 -0.47 1.56 7.69
CA ARG A 290 -0.72 0.45 6.78
C ARG A 290 -1.73 0.81 5.70
N ASN A 291 -2.85 1.45 6.08
CA ASN A 291 -3.89 1.84 5.12
C ASN A 291 -3.38 2.91 4.14
N ALA A 292 -2.60 3.89 4.62
CA ALA A 292 -1.97 4.88 3.76
C ALA A 292 -1.01 4.25 2.74
N LEU A 293 -0.14 3.32 3.19
CA LEU A 293 0.74 2.56 2.31
C LEU A 293 -0.04 1.73 1.28
N ALA A 294 -1.16 1.12 1.67
CA ALA A 294 -2.03 0.37 0.76
C ALA A 294 -2.55 1.27 -0.37
N VAL A 295 -3.02 2.46 -0.03
CA VAL A 295 -3.50 3.43 -1.02
C VAL A 295 -2.38 3.87 -1.96
N ILE A 296 -1.20 4.20 -1.42
CA ILE A 296 -0.05 4.63 -2.22
C ILE A 296 0.38 3.53 -3.19
N ILE A 297 0.62 2.31 -2.69
CA ILE A 297 1.08 1.18 -3.51
C ILE A 297 0.05 0.83 -4.58
N SER A 298 -1.25 0.76 -4.21
CA SER A 298 -2.31 0.46 -5.18
C SER A 298 -2.42 1.53 -6.26
N THR A 299 -2.34 2.82 -5.91
CA THR A 299 -2.39 3.92 -6.87
C THR A 299 -1.21 3.86 -7.84
N ILE A 300 0.01 3.68 -7.34
CA ILE A 300 1.20 3.56 -8.18
C ILE A 300 1.09 2.33 -9.10
N THR A 301 0.67 1.19 -8.57
CA THR A 301 0.49 -0.04 -9.35
C THR A 301 -0.53 0.15 -10.48
N ILE A 302 -1.68 0.75 -10.17
CA ILE A 302 -2.72 1.04 -11.17
C ILE A 302 -2.17 1.97 -12.25
N MET A 303 -1.46 3.03 -11.87
CA MET A 303 -0.88 3.97 -12.84
C MET A 303 0.14 3.28 -13.76
N ILE A 304 1.02 2.44 -13.23
CA ILE A 304 2.02 1.72 -14.04
C ILE A 304 1.31 0.75 -15.00
N VAL A 305 0.29 0.00 -14.53
CA VAL A 305 -0.50 -0.90 -15.38
C VAL A 305 -1.22 -0.14 -16.48
N LEU A 306 -1.84 1.01 -16.18
CA LEU A 306 -2.49 1.86 -17.19
C LEU A 306 -1.49 2.37 -18.23
N SER A 307 -0.28 2.73 -17.80
CA SER A 307 0.81 3.14 -18.69
C SER A 307 1.23 2.04 -19.65
N GLU A 308 1.35 0.79 -19.17
CA GLU A 308 1.69 -0.37 -20.01
C GLU A 308 0.60 -0.69 -21.04
N ILE A 309 -0.65 -0.44 -20.73
CA ILE A 309 -1.78 -0.61 -21.67
C ILE A 309 -1.80 0.51 -22.72
N GLY A 310 -0.99 1.57 -22.53
CA GLY A 310 -0.90 2.70 -23.46
C GLY A 310 -1.78 3.90 -23.08
N VAL A 311 -2.37 3.91 -21.89
CA VAL A 311 -3.11 5.07 -21.39
C VAL A 311 -2.12 6.18 -21.02
N ASN A 312 -2.37 7.39 -21.47
CA ASN A 312 -1.55 8.54 -21.08
C ASN A 312 -1.77 8.88 -19.60
N ILE A 313 -0.78 8.59 -18.78
CA ILE A 313 -0.82 8.84 -17.33
C ILE A 313 -0.38 10.25 -16.94
N ALA A 314 0.08 11.10 -17.87
CA ALA A 314 0.57 12.44 -17.55
C ALA A 314 -0.46 13.30 -16.79
N PRO A 315 -1.77 13.34 -17.17
CA PRO A 315 -2.77 14.07 -16.39
C PRO A 315 -2.98 13.52 -14.97
N LEU A 316 -2.91 12.19 -14.82
CA LEU A 316 -3.02 11.54 -13.49
C LEU A 316 -1.82 11.87 -12.63
N LEU A 317 -0.62 11.87 -13.20
CA LEU A 317 0.61 12.23 -12.51
C LEU A 317 0.62 13.70 -12.10
N ALA A 318 0.14 14.60 -12.98
CA ALA A 318 -0.02 16.02 -12.66
C ALA A 318 -1.01 16.23 -11.50
N GLY A 319 -2.16 15.55 -11.51
CA GLY A 319 -3.14 15.58 -10.43
C GLY A 319 -2.58 15.03 -9.11
N ALA A 320 -1.88 13.89 -9.16
CA ALA A 320 -1.21 13.31 -8.00
C ALA A 320 -0.11 14.24 -7.46
N GLY A 321 0.63 14.92 -8.35
CA GLY A 321 1.62 15.94 -7.99
C GLY A 321 1.00 17.13 -7.26
N ALA A 322 -0.13 17.65 -7.75
CA ALA A 322 -0.86 18.74 -7.11
C ALA A 322 -1.37 18.34 -5.71
N LEU A 323 -1.91 17.11 -5.56
CA LEU A 323 -2.29 16.56 -4.26
C LEU A 323 -1.07 16.40 -3.33
N GLY A 324 0.06 15.94 -3.87
CA GLY A 324 1.33 15.83 -3.13
C GLY A 324 1.80 17.18 -2.59
N LEU A 325 1.72 18.24 -3.41
CA LEU A 325 2.05 19.60 -2.99
C LEU A 325 1.10 20.10 -1.88
N ALA A 326 -0.21 19.86 -2.00
CA ALA A 326 -1.18 20.23 -0.97
C ALA A 326 -0.89 19.54 0.37
N ILE A 327 -0.57 18.24 0.35
CA ILE A 327 -0.17 17.47 1.53
C ILE A 327 1.16 17.99 2.09
N SER A 328 2.12 18.33 1.23
CA SER A 328 3.42 18.89 1.63
C SER A 328 3.25 20.21 2.37
N PHE A 329 2.46 21.15 1.84
CA PHE A 329 2.14 22.41 2.52
C PHE A 329 1.41 22.18 3.85
N GLY A 330 0.44 21.25 3.87
CA GLY A 330 -0.28 20.89 5.10
C GLY A 330 0.60 20.25 6.18
N SER A 331 1.69 19.58 5.80
CA SER A 331 2.63 18.91 6.72
C SER A 331 3.91 19.69 6.99
N GLN A 332 4.08 20.90 6.44
CA GLN A 332 5.30 21.69 6.52
C GLN A 332 5.75 21.95 7.97
N THR A 333 4.81 22.29 8.86
CA THR A 333 5.11 22.53 10.29
C THR A 333 5.59 21.26 10.98
N LEU A 334 5.01 20.11 10.66
CA LEU A 334 5.43 18.82 11.21
C LEU A 334 6.87 18.48 10.79
N VAL A 335 7.20 18.70 9.53
CA VAL A 335 8.57 18.46 9.02
C VAL A 335 9.55 19.41 9.70
N LYS A 336 9.18 20.70 9.83
CA LYS A 336 9.99 21.70 10.53
C LYS A 336 10.19 21.31 12.01
N ASP A 337 9.15 20.86 12.71
CA ASP A 337 9.25 20.39 14.10
C ASP A 337 10.30 19.26 14.23
N ILE A 338 10.20 18.25 13.36
CA ILE A 338 11.10 17.09 13.41
C ILE A 338 12.54 17.51 13.15
N ILE A 339 12.79 18.30 12.11
CA ILE A 339 14.13 18.75 11.73
C ILE A 339 14.73 19.60 12.84
N THR A 340 14.00 20.61 13.35
CA THR A 340 14.48 21.48 14.43
C THR A 340 14.77 20.67 15.70
N GLY A 341 13.86 19.75 16.08
CA GLY A 341 14.06 18.89 17.25
C GLY A 341 15.29 17.98 17.15
N VAL A 342 15.56 17.42 15.96
CA VAL A 342 16.76 16.62 15.70
C VAL A 342 18.01 17.47 15.85
N PHE A 343 18.06 18.67 15.27
CA PHE A 343 19.24 19.56 15.39
C PHE A 343 19.50 20.00 16.82
N ILE A 344 18.46 20.41 17.57
CA ILE A 344 18.60 20.79 18.99
C ILE A 344 19.18 19.64 19.82
N GLN A 345 18.75 18.39 19.54
CA GLN A 345 19.29 17.21 20.23
C GLN A 345 20.70 16.87 19.76
N PHE A 346 20.98 16.98 18.46
CA PHE A 346 22.30 16.69 17.89
C PHE A 346 23.36 17.67 18.38
N GLU A 347 23.02 18.97 18.47
CA GLU A 347 23.88 20.02 19.03
C GLU A 347 23.95 19.99 20.56
N ASN A 348 23.21 19.08 21.18
CA ASN A 348 23.12 18.99 22.63
C ASN A 348 22.69 20.32 23.28
N GLY A 349 21.82 21.08 22.60
CA GLY A 349 21.39 22.40 23.07
C GLY A 349 20.49 22.34 24.30
N MET A 350 19.72 21.24 24.48
CA MET A 350 18.76 21.08 25.57
C MET A 350 18.62 19.60 25.92
N ASN A 351 18.51 19.27 27.20
CA ASN A 351 18.29 17.91 27.70
C ASN A 351 17.14 17.86 28.71
N THR A 352 16.63 16.65 28.94
CA THR A 352 15.67 16.43 30.03
C THR A 352 16.33 16.72 31.37
N GLY A 353 15.68 17.51 32.22
CA GLY A 353 16.18 18.00 33.48
C GLY A 353 16.80 19.41 33.42
N ASP A 354 17.08 19.96 32.24
CA ASP A 354 17.62 21.31 32.10
C ASP A 354 16.56 22.37 32.47
N LEU A 355 16.97 23.42 33.17
CA LEU A 355 16.18 24.63 33.36
C LEU A 355 16.39 25.52 32.13
N VAL A 356 15.31 25.81 31.43
CA VAL A 356 15.33 26.60 30.20
C VAL A 356 14.29 27.72 30.22
N THR A 357 14.60 28.77 29.46
CA THR A 357 13.61 29.80 29.11
C THR A 357 13.35 29.75 27.63
N ILE A 358 12.09 29.55 27.24
CA ILE A 358 11.62 29.51 25.85
C ILE A 358 10.57 30.59 25.67
N GLY A 359 10.92 31.70 25.01
CA GLY A 359 10.05 32.89 24.95
C GLY A 359 9.75 33.41 26.36
N PRO A 360 8.49 33.56 26.78
CA PRO A 360 8.13 34.03 28.11
C PRO A 360 8.10 32.94 29.20
N LEU A 361 8.35 31.68 28.82
CA LEU A 361 8.17 30.52 29.69
C LEU A 361 9.54 30.05 30.21
N THR A 362 9.73 30.09 31.54
CA THR A 362 10.86 29.49 32.22
C THR A 362 10.40 28.26 32.98
N GLY A 363 11.13 27.13 32.82
CA GLY A 363 10.79 25.90 33.52
C GLY A 363 11.77 24.76 33.20
N THR A 364 11.55 23.65 33.87
CA THR A 364 12.38 22.45 33.72
C THR A 364 11.86 21.56 32.57
N VAL A 365 12.76 21.10 31.71
CA VAL A 365 12.45 20.16 30.65
C VAL A 365 12.13 18.79 31.25
N GLU A 366 10.90 18.35 31.19
CA GLU A 366 10.49 17.00 31.68
C GLU A 366 10.56 15.95 30.60
N ARG A 367 10.22 16.30 29.37
CA ARG A 367 10.13 15.37 28.27
C ARG A 367 10.49 16.00 26.95
N MET A 368 11.29 15.28 26.19
CA MET A 368 11.58 15.61 24.79
C MET A 368 10.94 14.56 23.90
N SER A 369 10.21 14.98 22.88
CA SER A 369 9.59 14.14 21.87
C SER A 369 10.10 14.53 20.47
N ILE A 370 9.80 13.74 19.45
CA ILE A 370 10.24 13.98 18.07
C ILE A 370 9.84 15.38 17.58
N ARG A 371 8.64 15.89 17.98
CA ARG A 371 8.11 17.15 17.45
C ARG A 371 7.91 18.26 18.49
N SER A 372 8.13 18.00 19.79
CA SER A 372 7.86 18.97 20.85
C SER A 372 8.67 18.72 22.10
N VAL A 373 8.87 19.74 22.89
CA VAL A 373 9.41 19.68 24.24
C VAL A 373 8.32 19.94 25.26
N GLY A 374 8.33 19.19 26.34
CA GLY A 374 7.48 19.38 27.51
C GLY A 374 8.24 20.07 28.61
N VAL A 375 7.81 21.26 29.02
CA VAL A 375 8.45 22.10 30.05
C VAL A 375 7.47 22.31 31.19
N ARG A 376 7.93 22.09 32.42
CA ARG A 376 7.16 22.37 33.63
C ARG A 376 7.67 23.64 34.30
N GLN A 377 6.78 24.57 34.49
CA GLN A 377 7.05 25.78 35.30
C GLN A 377 7.08 25.46 36.80
N ASP A 378 7.67 26.34 37.59
CA ASP A 378 7.69 26.31 39.03
C ASP A 378 6.27 26.37 39.64
N THR A 379 5.32 27.00 38.94
CA THR A 379 3.88 27.03 39.30
C THR A 379 3.19 25.67 39.11
N GLY A 380 3.88 24.65 38.56
CA GLY A 380 3.35 23.34 38.26
C GLY A 380 2.69 23.21 36.88
N ALA A 381 2.55 24.29 36.13
CA ALA A 381 1.98 24.24 34.78
C ALA A 381 2.89 23.46 33.80
N TYR A 382 2.31 22.55 33.04
CA TYR A 382 3.03 21.76 32.05
C TYR A 382 2.72 22.23 30.62
N HIS A 383 3.74 22.73 29.93
CA HIS A 383 3.64 23.28 28.58
C HIS A 383 4.21 22.32 27.56
N ILE A 384 3.48 22.07 26.48
CA ILE A 384 3.95 21.31 25.31
C ILE A 384 4.22 22.30 24.20
N ILE A 385 5.49 22.49 23.88
CA ILE A 385 5.96 23.50 22.93
C ILE A 385 6.47 22.78 21.66
N PRO A 386 5.86 23.00 20.48
CA PRO A 386 6.37 22.47 19.21
C PRO A 386 7.76 23.04 18.91
N TRP A 387 8.66 22.21 18.37
CA TRP A 387 10.03 22.66 18.06
C TRP A 387 10.06 23.81 17.05
N SER A 388 9.14 23.82 16.07
CA SER A 388 9.07 24.89 15.05
C SER A 388 8.70 26.26 15.60
N SER A 389 8.13 26.32 16.80
CA SER A 389 7.76 27.57 17.49
C SER A 389 8.93 28.16 18.30
N ILE A 390 9.98 27.40 18.52
CA ILE A 390 11.17 27.85 19.26
C ILE A 390 12.12 28.55 18.29
N THR A 391 12.25 29.86 18.41
CA THR A 391 13.19 30.65 17.64
C THR A 391 14.52 30.82 18.38
N THR A 392 14.43 31.03 19.70
CA THR A 392 15.56 31.14 20.62
C THR A 392 15.19 30.51 21.94
N PHE A 393 16.16 30.01 22.66
CA PHE A 393 16.01 29.56 24.04
C PHE A 393 17.28 29.84 24.84
N ALA A 394 17.12 30.06 26.14
CA ALA A 394 18.24 30.12 27.07
C ALA A 394 18.27 28.87 27.93
N ASN A 395 19.45 28.28 28.08
CA ASN A 395 19.69 27.10 28.93
C ASN A 395 20.59 27.49 30.10
N PHE A 396 20.08 27.41 31.33
CA PHE A 396 20.78 27.81 32.53
C PHE A 396 21.74 26.74 33.10
N VAL A 397 21.71 25.55 32.55
CA VAL A 397 22.58 24.45 32.98
C VAL A 397 23.92 24.45 32.22
N ARG A 398 23.97 25.15 31.09
CA ARG A 398 25.13 25.16 30.19
C ARG A 398 26.13 26.24 30.58
N GLY A 399 27.37 25.80 30.82
CA GLY A 399 28.51 26.70 31.10
C GLY A 399 28.52 27.22 32.53
N ILE A 400 28.35 28.51 32.70
CA ILE A 400 28.44 29.23 34.01
C ILE A 400 27.17 29.98 34.31
N GLY A 401 26.82 30.13 35.59
CA GLY A 401 25.84 31.09 36.05
C GLY A 401 26.45 32.46 36.25
N SER A 402 25.65 33.51 36.13
CA SER A 402 26.12 34.89 36.43
C SER A 402 25.07 35.60 37.29
N VAL A 403 25.56 36.29 38.28
CA VAL A 403 24.76 37.24 39.12
C VAL A 403 25.24 38.65 38.79
N VAL A 404 24.36 39.49 38.36
CA VAL A 404 24.57 40.93 38.24
C VAL A 404 23.59 41.61 39.18
N ALA A 405 24.10 42.13 40.25
CA ALA A 405 23.30 42.77 41.29
C ALA A 405 23.46 44.29 41.22
N ASN A 406 22.34 44.99 41.11
CA ASN A 406 22.29 46.45 41.12
C ASN A 406 21.58 46.88 42.38
N TYR A 407 22.17 47.83 43.10
CA TYR A 407 21.59 48.42 44.33
C TYR A 407 21.47 49.93 44.17
N ASP A 408 20.31 50.44 44.25
CA ASP A 408 20.01 51.86 44.15
C ASP A 408 20.14 52.50 45.54
N VAL A 409 20.95 53.54 45.65
CA VAL A 409 21.23 54.31 46.87
C VAL A 409 20.76 55.72 46.65
N ASP A 410 20.27 56.41 47.74
CA ASP A 410 19.85 57.80 47.66
C ASP A 410 20.96 58.69 47.13
N ARG A 411 20.63 59.62 46.24
CA ARG A 411 21.59 60.50 45.56
C ARG A 411 22.44 61.35 46.53
N HIS A 412 21.90 61.68 47.72
CA HIS A 412 22.60 62.50 48.68
C HIS A 412 23.50 61.74 49.67
N GLU A 413 23.51 60.40 49.54
CA GLU A 413 24.38 59.55 50.32
C GLU A 413 25.83 59.65 49.83
N ASP A 414 26.76 59.40 50.73
CA ASP A 414 28.17 59.27 50.37
C ASP A 414 28.43 57.99 49.59
N ALA A 415 28.89 58.17 48.37
CA ALA A 415 29.16 57.04 47.43
C ALA A 415 30.27 56.13 47.93
N ASP A 416 31.31 56.67 48.58
CA ASP A 416 32.42 55.87 49.10
C ASP A 416 31.96 55.02 50.29
N LYS A 417 31.16 55.62 51.19
CA LYS A 417 30.51 54.94 52.33
C LYS A 417 29.60 53.80 51.86
N ALA A 418 28.76 54.01 50.83
CA ALA A 418 27.86 53.02 50.30
C ALA A 418 28.64 51.89 49.57
N ASN A 419 29.69 52.26 48.83
CA ASN A 419 30.53 51.27 48.15
C ASN A 419 31.36 50.42 49.16
N GLN A 420 31.80 51.02 50.29
CA GLN A 420 32.46 50.29 51.35
C GLN A 420 31.51 49.31 52.03
N ALA A 421 30.30 49.73 52.35
CA ALA A 421 29.27 48.87 52.93
C ALA A 421 28.91 47.69 51.98
N LEU A 422 28.90 47.94 50.67
CA LEU A 422 28.72 46.84 49.66
C LEU A 422 29.90 45.89 49.66
N LYS A 423 31.13 46.37 49.76
CA LYS A 423 32.35 45.51 49.85
C LYS A 423 32.35 44.69 51.13
N ASP A 424 31.98 45.28 52.28
CA ASP A 424 31.88 44.58 53.57
C ASP A 424 30.82 43.47 53.51
N ALA A 425 29.70 43.74 52.91
CA ALA A 425 28.64 42.73 52.67
C ALA A 425 29.12 41.58 51.82
N VAL A 426 29.86 41.88 50.77
CA VAL A 426 30.43 40.82 49.88
C VAL A 426 31.55 40.05 50.60
N THR A 427 32.35 40.71 51.44
CA THR A 427 33.41 40.04 52.23
C THR A 427 32.78 39.04 53.20
N GLU A 428 31.75 39.43 53.95
CA GLU A 428 31.04 38.54 54.88
C GLU A 428 30.33 37.40 54.09
N LEU A 429 29.82 37.67 52.87
CA LEU A 429 29.25 36.63 52.02
C LEU A 429 30.34 35.60 51.62
N MET A 430 31.54 36.03 51.29
CA MET A 430 32.65 35.19 50.89
C MET A 430 33.30 34.41 52.05
N GLU A 431 33.10 34.80 53.29
CA GLU A 431 33.49 34.05 54.51
C GLU A 431 32.58 32.82 54.73
N ASN A 432 31.40 32.82 54.19
CA ASN A 432 30.53 31.63 54.22
C ASN A 432 30.99 30.58 53.20
N GLU A 433 31.59 29.50 53.71
CA GLU A 433 32.15 28.42 52.90
C GLU A 433 31.14 27.79 51.91
N GLU A 434 29.87 27.68 52.28
CA GLU A 434 28.80 27.12 51.39
C GLU A 434 28.57 28.03 50.18
N ILE A 435 28.49 29.34 50.40
CA ILE A 435 28.27 30.32 49.31
C ILE A 435 29.55 30.51 48.47
N ARG A 436 30.70 30.59 49.15
CA ARG A 436 32.01 30.71 48.49
C ARG A 436 32.25 29.55 47.51
N GLY A 437 31.90 28.31 47.89
CA GLY A 437 31.98 27.13 47.02
C GLY A 437 31.10 27.17 45.76
N LEU A 438 30.10 28.05 45.72
CA LEU A 438 29.21 28.24 44.56
C LEU A 438 29.73 29.34 43.60
N ILE A 439 30.70 30.16 44.00
CA ILE A 439 31.22 31.30 43.26
C ILE A 439 32.53 30.89 42.58
N ILE A 440 32.65 31.21 41.29
CA ILE A 440 33.82 30.97 40.47
C ILE A 440 34.61 32.28 40.35
N GLY A 441 35.87 32.30 40.86
CA GLY A 441 36.70 33.48 40.82
C GLY A 441 36.40 34.53 41.90
N GLU A 442 36.76 35.78 41.66
CA GLU A 442 36.56 36.88 42.57
C GLU A 442 35.38 37.77 42.14
N PRO A 443 34.66 38.42 43.09
CA PRO A 443 33.62 39.39 42.80
C PRO A 443 34.16 40.59 42.00
N ASN A 444 33.38 41.02 41.00
CA ASN A 444 33.70 42.19 40.20
C ASN A 444 32.84 43.38 40.66
N PHE A 445 33.51 44.40 41.22
CA PHE A 445 32.86 45.66 41.66
C PHE A 445 32.99 46.68 40.53
N ALA A 446 31.85 46.98 39.86
CA ALA A 446 31.84 47.96 38.78
C ALA A 446 31.71 49.43 39.30
N GLY A 447 31.45 49.61 40.61
CA GLY A 447 31.20 50.90 41.18
C GLY A 447 29.81 51.50 40.75
N ILE A 448 29.78 52.82 40.56
CA ILE A 448 28.55 53.52 40.12
C ILE A 448 28.33 53.24 38.61
N VAL A 449 27.25 52.56 38.28
CA VAL A 449 26.88 52.22 36.90
C VAL A 449 25.69 53.02 36.36
N GLY A 450 25.01 53.73 37.21
CA GLY A 450 23.87 54.55 36.85
C GLY A 450 23.71 55.74 37.81
N LEU A 451 23.23 56.87 37.30
CA LEU A 451 22.91 58.06 38.07
C LEU A 451 21.55 58.57 37.60
N SER A 452 20.64 58.75 38.54
CA SER A 452 19.31 59.30 38.29
C SER A 452 19.10 60.56 39.11
N ASN A 453 17.92 61.22 39.03
CA ASN A 453 17.57 62.38 39.81
C ASN A 453 17.48 62.07 41.31
N THR A 454 17.15 60.86 41.69
CA THR A 454 16.88 60.43 43.07
C THR A 454 17.88 59.40 43.61
N ALA A 455 18.65 58.76 42.75
CA ALA A 455 19.54 57.61 43.10
C ALA A 455 20.80 57.55 42.30
N PHE A 456 21.82 56.91 42.83
CA PHE A 456 22.90 56.31 42.10
C PHE A 456 22.87 54.77 42.29
N THR A 457 23.27 54.04 41.27
CA THR A 457 23.24 52.56 41.23
C THR A 457 24.62 51.99 41.39
N LEU A 458 24.87 51.21 42.45
CA LEU A 458 26.09 50.40 42.63
C LEU A 458 25.88 49.03 42.04
N ARG A 459 26.90 48.49 41.36
CA ARG A 459 26.88 47.16 40.76
C ARG A 459 27.98 46.28 41.27
N VAL A 460 27.59 45.05 41.63
CA VAL A 460 28.52 43.94 41.84
C VAL A 460 28.09 42.73 40.98
N SER A 461 29.07 42.00 40.45
CA SER A 461 28.78 40.80 39.68
C SER A 461 29.63 39.62 40.10
N PHE A 462 29.07 38.45 39.99
CA PHE A 462 29.70 37.17 40.34
C PHE A 462 29.51 36.18 39.18
N THR A 463 30.53 35.35 38.96
CA THR A 463 30.41 34.13 38.17
C THR A 463 30.14 32.99 39.15
N THR A 464 29.15 32.14 38.84
CA THR A 464 28.70 31.06 39.73
C THR A 464 28.70 29.74 39.00
N LEU A 465 28.60 28.64 39.74
CA LEU A 465 28.24 27.35 39.19
C LEU A 465 26.84 27.41 38.53
N PRO A 466 26.56 26.60 37.53
CA PRO A 466 25.25 26.53 36.86
C PRO A 466 24.13 26.36 37.89
N LEU A 467 23.01 27.01 37.68
CA LEU A 467 21.82 27.01 38.55
C LEU A 467 22.02 27.57 39.97
N LYS A 468 23.22 28.04 40.37
CA LYS A 468 23.50 28.58 41.70
C LYS A 468 23.42 30.10 41.79
N GLN A 469 23.23 30.77 40.67
CA GLN A 469 23.09 32.23 40.60
C GLN A 469 21.98 32.76 41.51
N TRP A 470 20.86 32.07 41.63
CA TRP A 470 19.77 32.48 42.49
C TRP A 470 20.11 32.34 43.98
N THR A 471 20.75 31.25 44.37
CA THR A 471 21.20 31.03 45.75
C THR A 471 22.22 32.10 46.18
N VAL A 472 23.18 32.40 45.35
CA VAL A 472 24.17 33.45 45.61
C VAL A 472 23.48 34.84 45.64
N ARG A 473 22.55 35.10 44.73
CA ARG A 473 21.80 36.37 44.68
C ARG A 473 21.01 36.63 45.96
N PHE A 474 20.23 35.65 46.43
CA PHE A 474 19.43 35.79 47.63
C PHE A 474 20.29 35.97 48.89
N ALA A 475 21.40 35.23 48.99
CA ALA A 475 22.36 35.42 50.08
C ALA A 475 23.02 36.79 50.05
N LEU A 476 23.42 37.28 48.85
CA LEU A 476 23.96 38.63 48.67
C LEU A 476 22.96 39.71 49.08
N ASP A 477 21.72 39.64 48.60
CA ASP A 477 20.68 40.62 48.92
C ASP A 477 20.45 40.72 50.43
N SER A 478 20.49 39.59 51.14
CA SER A 478 20.38 39.56 52.60
C SER A 478 21.54 40.27 53.31
N GLN A 479 22.76 40.00 52.87
CA GLN A 479 23.98 40.61 53.45
C GLN A 479 24.05 42.12 53.12
N VAL A 480 23.74 42.51 51.90
CA VAL A 480 23.70 43.94 51.51
C VAL A 480 22.66 44.71 52.31
N LYS A 481 21.46 44.13 52.51
CA LYS A 481 20.46 44.78 53.38
C LYS A 481 20.99 45.02 54.79
N LYS A 482 21.62 44.00 55.40
CA LYS A 482 22.21 44.09 56.75
C LYS A 482 23.30 45.20 56.84
N HIS A 483 24.24 45.19 55.91
CA HIS A 483 25.37 46.14 55.94
C HIS A 483 24.94 47.58 55.59
N PHE A 484 23.99 47.76 54.68
CA PHE A 484 23.42 49.07 54.37
C PHE A 484 22.68 49.66 55.57
N ASP A 485 21.91 48.86 56.32
CA ASP A 485 21.23 49.28 57.54
C ASP A 485 22.25 49.66 58.63
N LEU A 486 23.31 48.85 58.85
CA LEU A 486 24.36 49.10 59.80
C LEU A 486 25.15 50.38 59.47
N ALA A 487 25.42 50.62 58.22
CA ALA A 487 26.10 51.83 57.75
C ALA A 487 25.15 53.02 57.63
N GLY A 488 23.83 52.87 57.85
CA GLY A 488 22.87 53.96 57.72
C GLY A 488 22.79 54.46 56.25
N VAL A 489 22.98 53.61 55.26
CA VAL A 489 22.83 53.96 53.83
C VAL A 489 21.34 53.91 53.49
N ARG A 490 20.80 55.00 53.02
CA ARG A 490 19.38 55.11 52.71
C ARG A 490 19.05 54.70 51.30
N ALA A 491 17.91 54.06 51.16
CA ALA A 491 17.30 53.75 49.84
C ALA A 491 16.71 55.05 49.24
N PRO A 492 16.67 55.17 47.92
CA PRO A 492 16.14 56.36 47.25
C PRO A 492 14.66 56.52 47.55
N VAL A 493 14.29 57.78 47.92
CA VAL A 493 12.92 58.17 48.18
C VAL A 493 12.39 58.97 47.00
N GLN A 494 11.20 58.65 46.54
CA GLN A 494 10.54 59.46 45.51
C GLN A 494 10.04 60.78 46.16
N THR A 495 10.65 61.86 45.71
CA THR A 495 10.20 63.21 46.17
C THR A 495 9.24 63.77 45.11
N TYR A 496 8.03 63.99 45.51
CA TYR A 496 7.04 64.69 44.66
C TYR A 496 7.01 66.16 45.02
N GLN A 497 7.33 67.01 44.06
CA GLN A 497 7.13 68.44 44.22
C GLN A 497 5.69 68.77 43.82
N VAL A 498 4.84 69.04 44.79
CA VAL A 498 3.49 69.53 44.54
C VAL A 498 3.60 70.99 44.17
N LEU A 499 3.48 71.31 42.90
CA LEU A 499 3.36 72.69 42.45
C LEU A 499 1.91 73.15 42.69
N PRO A 500 1.72 74.25 43.40
CA PRO A 500 0.37 74.81 43.58
C PRO A 500 -0.20 75.18 42.19
N ALA A 501 -1.49 74.97 41.99
CA ALA A 501 -2.15 75.40 40.78
C ALA A 501 -1.93 76.90 40.51
N PRO A 502 -1.74 77.32 39.23
CA PRO A 502 -1.60 78.75 38.91
C PRO A 502 -2.78 79.55 39.44
N GLY A 503 -2.53 80.45 40.44
CA GLY A 503 -3.55 81.28 41.08
C GLY A 503 -4.00 80.83 42.50
N ALA A 504 -3.48 79.75 43.05
CA ALA A 504 -3.70 79.40 44.44
C ALA A 504 -2.79 80.22 45.37
N THR A 505 -3.34 80.97 46.27
CA THR A 505 -2.60 81.64 47.32
C THR A 505 -1.87 80.60 48.16
N PRO A 506 -0.61 80.86 48.58
CA PRO A 506 0.12 79.91 49.43
C PRO A 506 -0.71 79.71 50.74
N ALA A 507 -1.00 78.44 51.03
CA ALA A 507 -1.64 78.08 52.29
C ALA A 507 -0.71 78.53 53.44
N GLU A 508 -1.27 79.28 54.34
CA GLU A 508 -0.60 79.69 55.57
C GLU A 508 -0.11 78.46 56.35
N PRO A 509 1.15 78.42 56.83
CA PRO A 509 1.66 77.26 57.55
C PRO A 509 0.79 76.97 58.75
N LEU A 510 0.27 75.77 58.86
CA LEU A 510 -0.49 75.30 60.02
C LEU A 510 0.34 75.53 61.31
N PRO A 511 -0.22 76.07 62.34
CA PRO A 511 0.49 76.26 63.63
C PRO A 511 0.94 74.85 64.12
N PRO A 512 2.09 74.77 64.81
CA PRO A 512 2.59 73.51 65.34
C PRO A 512 1.54 72.95 66.31
N GLY A 513 0.95 71.79 65.87
CA GLY A 513 -0.01 71.06 66.66
C GLY A 513 0.62 70.54 67.96
N GLU A 514 0.02 70.81 69.09
CA GLU A 514 0.35 70.15 70.34
C GLU A 514 0.24 68.61 70.22
N PRO A 515 1.14 67.87 70.88
CA PRO A 515 1.07 66.44 70.84
C PRO A 515 -0.16 65.97 71.63
N THR A 516 -1.17 65.42 70.94
CA THR A 516 -2.21 64.63 71.59
C THR A 516 -1.66 63.23 71.90
N LEU A 517 -1.73 62.93 73.21
CA LEU A 517 -1.36 61.69 73.87
C LEU A 517 -1.93 60.42 73.19
#